data_76376a43c24e9d87e4da8990c4bf5cbd
#
_entry.id   76376a43c24e9d87e4da8990c4bf5cbd
#
_cell.length_a   1.000
_cell.length_b   1.000
_cell.length_c   1.000
_cell.angle_alpha   90.00
_cell.angle_beta   90.00
_cell.angle_gamma   90.00
#
_symmetry.space_group_name_H-M   'P 1'
#
loop_
_entity.id
_entity.type
_entity.pdbx_description
1 polymer ?
#
loop_
_entity_poly.entity_id
_entity_poly.type
_entity_poly.pdbx_seq_one_letter_code
_entity_poly.pdbx_strand_id
1 'polypeptide(L)' 'MQTLEFNLKTEYIELCNLLKLIGLADSGGRGKTMVAEGLVKVDGQLELRKTAKIRAGQIVQCEGTAIHVSAN' A
#
# COMPACT_ATOMS: atom_id res chain seq x y z
N MET A 1 -5.23 0.55 15.65
CA MET A 1 -4.89 0.53 14.21
C MET A 1 -5.91 -0.31 13.47
N GLN A 2 -6.44 0.23 12.39
CA GLN A 2 -7.38 -0.50 11.55
C GLN A 2 -6.61 -1.47 10.65
N THR A 3 -7.14 -2.68 10.49
CA THR A 3 -6.52 -3.69 9.63
C THR A 3 -7.43 -3.97 8.45
N LEU A 4 -6.88 -3.89 7.25
CA LEU A 4 -7.58 -4.20 6.01
C LEU A 4 -6.85 -5.34 5.31
N GLU A 5 -7.58 -6.07 4.46
CA GLU A 5 -6.98 -7.14 3.68
C GLU A 5 -7.14 -6.85 2.21
N PHE A 6 -6.09 -7.10 1.44
CA PHE A 6 -6.12 -6.95 0.00
C PHE A 6 -5.67 -8.26 -0.65
N ASN A 7 -6.51 -8.80 -1.51
CA ASN A 7 -6.26 -10.08 -2.15
C ASN A 7 -5.71 -9.84 -3.56
N LEU A 8 -4.42 -10.14 -3.76
CA LEU A 8 -3.77 -9.97 -5.06
C LEU A 8 -4.30 -11.00 -6.05
N LYS A 9 -4.61 -10.52 -7.24
CA LYS A 9 -4.97 -11.40 -8.36
C LYS A 9 -3.88 -11.41 -9.42
N THR A 10 -2.81 -10.71 -9.18
CA THR A 10 -1.64 -10.61 -10.05
C THR A 10 -0.41 -10.88 -9.21
N GLU A 11 0.76 -10.88 -9.86
CA GLU A 11 2.01 -11.16 -9.17
C GLU A 11 2.38 -10.07 -8.16
N TYR A 12 2.03 -8.83 -8.44
CA TYR A 12 2.28 -7.70 -7.55
C TYR A 12 1.30 -6.57 -7.86
N ILE A 13 1.26 -5.57 -6.97
CA ILE A 13 0.55 -4.31 -7.23
C ILE A 13 1.49 -3.16 -6.88
N GLU A 14 1.45 -2.08 -7.65
CA GLU A 14 2.22 -0.89 -7.32
C GLU A 14 1.63 -0.22 -6.08
N LEU A 15 2.50 0.28 -5.21
CA LEU A 15 2.10 0.84 -3.92
C LEU A 15 1.04 1.94 -4.06
N CYS A 16 1.23 2.88 -4.98
CA CYS A 16 0.26 3.96 -5.18
C CYS A 16 -1.11 3.43 -5.61
N ASN A 17 -1.14 2.38 -6.42
CA ASN A 17 -2.39 1.77 -6.85
C ASN A 17 -3.07 1.02 -5.70
N LEU A 18 -2.30 0.37 -4.85
CA LEU A 18 -2.86 -0.30 -3.68
C LEU A 18 -3.57 0.70 -2.78
N LEU A 19 -2.95 1.86 -2.52
CA LEU A 19 -3.55 2.89 -1.68
C LEU A 19 -4.85 3.41 -2.29
N LYS A 20 -4.91 3.54 -3.62
CA LYS A 20 -6.13 3.95 -4.31
C LYS A 20 -7.22 2.89 -4.20
N LEU A 21 -6.89 1.64 -4.49
CA LEU A 21 -7.89 0.56 -4.52
C LEU A 21 -8.46 0.26 -3.14
N ILE A 22 -7.66 0.41 -2.09
CA ILE A 22 -8.11 0.15 -0.72
C ILE A 22 -8.88 1.35 -0.13
N GLY A 23 -8.87 2.48 -0.81
CA GLY A 23 -9.62 3.66 -0.39
C GLY A 23 -8.89 4.64 0.51
N LEU A 24 -7.60 4.44 0.75
CA LEU A 24 -6.79 5.38 1.55
C LEU A 24 -6.39 6.61 0.74
N ALA A 25 -6.32 6.48 -0.58
CA ALA A 25 -6.10 7.59 -1.49
C ALA A 25 -7.27 7.66 -2.46
N ASP A 26 -7.71 8.86 -2.79
CA ASP A 26 -8.85 9.05 -3.69
C ASP A 26 -8.45 8.95 -5.17
N SER A 27 -7.15 8.89 -5.45
CA SER A 27 -6.63 8.74 -6.81
C SER A 27 -5.22 8.16 -6.76
N GLY A 28 -4.74 7.67 -7.90
CA GLY A 28 -3.36 7.22 -8.01
C GLY A 28 -2.36 8.35 -7.74
N GLY A 29 -2.69 9.57 -8.19
CA GLY A 29 -1.85 10.73 -7.93
C GLY A 29 -1.75 11.06 -6.45
N ARG A 30 -2.87 10.96 -5.70
CA ARG A 30 -2.84 11.15 -4.25
C ARG A 30 -2.01 10.06 -3.59
N GLY A 31 -2.14 8.82 -4.05
CA GLY A 31 -1.33 7.73 -3.54
C GLY A 31 0.17 8.00 -3.70
N LYS A 32 0.58 8.50 -4.85
CA LYS A 32 1.98 8.86 -5.09
C LYS A 32 2.46 9.96 -4.14
N THR A 33 1.61 10.96 -3.90
CA THR A 33 1.93 12.03 -2.97
C THR A 33 2.12 11.52 -1.55
N MET A 34 1.23 10.64 -1.10
CA MET A 34 1.31 10.05 0.24
C MET A 34 2.63 9.29 0.44
N VAL A 35 3.04 8.52 -0.56
CA VAL A 35 4.30 7.78 -0.48
C VAL A 35 5.48 8.74 -0.43
N ALA A 36 5.47 9.77 -1.29
CA ALA A 36 6.56 10.74 -1.36
C ALA A 36 6.68 11.55 -0.06
N GLU A 37 5.59 11.75 0.65
CA GLU A 37 5.59 12.49 1.92
C GLU A 37 6.04 11.65 3.12
N GLY A 38 6.35 10.38 2.91
CA GLY A 38 6.84 9.52 3.98
C GLY A 38 5.74 8.98 4.89
N LEU A 39 4.51 8.89 4.40
CA LEU A 39 3.38 8.43 5.19
C LEU A 39 3.21 6.91 5.17
N VAL A 40 3.99 6.20 4.38
CA VAL A 40 3.76 4.78 4.10
C VAL A 40 4.97 3.94 4.51
N LYS A 41 4.71 2.85 5.21
CA LYS A 41 5.71 1.86 5.55
C LYS A 41 5.32 0.51 4.95
N VAL A 42 6.33 -0.24 4.53
CA VAL A 42 6.14 -1.61 4.03
C VAL A 42 6.99 -2.53 4.89
N ASP A 43 6.34 -3.51 5.51
CA ASP A 43 6.98 -4.45 6.43
C ASP A 43 7.76 -3.72 7.54
N GLY A 44 7.20 -2.63 8.03
CA GLY A 44 7.78 -1.85 9.13
C GLY A 44 8.85 -0.86 8.71
N GLN A 45 9.18 -0.76 7.43
CA GLN A 45 10.21 0.14 6.93
C GLN A 45 9.60 1.23 6.06
N LEU A 46 10.11 2.45 6.19
CA LEU A 46 9.63 3.57 5.40
C LEU A 46 9.87 3.30 3.91
N GLU A 47 8.82 3.47 3.12
CA GLU A 47 8.89 3.28 1.68
C GLU A 47 8.63 4.60 0.98
N LEU A 48 9.60 5.07 0.18
CA LEU A 48 9.48 6.34 -0.54
C LEU A 48 9.30 6.14 -2.05
N ARG A 49 9.37 4.91 -2.53
CA ARG A 49 9.18 4.63 -3.95
C ARG A 49 7.69 4.51 -4.24
N LYS A 50 7.18 5.43 -5.05
CA LYS A 50 5.74 5.54 -5.35
C LYS A 50 5.19 4.30 -6.05
N THR A 51 6.02 3.67 -6.87
CA THR A 51 5.62 2.50 -7.66
C THR A 51 6.29 1.23 -7.16
N ALA A 52 6.65 1.18 -5.87
CA ALA A 52 7.22 -0.02 -5.27
C ALA A 52 6.26 -1.19 -5.51
N LYS A 53 6.81 -2.34 -5.87
CA LYS A 53 6.02 -3.54 -6.16
C LYS A 53 5.69 -4.25 -4.85
N ILE A 54 4.40 -4.31 -4.54
CA ILE A 54 3.90 -4.95 -3.32
C ILE A 54 3.40 -6.34 -3.68
N ARG A 55 3.91 -7.33 -2.96
CA ARG A 55 3.61 -8.74 -3.21
C ARG A 55 2.88 -9.36 -2.04
N ALA A 56 2.33 -10.54 -2.25
CA ALA A 56 1.65 -11.30 -1.20
C ALA A 56 2.61 -11.55 -0.02
N GLY A 57 2.08 -11.44 1.18
CA GLY A 57 2.85 -11.64 2.41
C GLY A 57 3.39 -10.35 3.00
N GLN A 58 3.28 -9.23 2.28
CA GLN A 58 3.75 -7.95 2.79
C GLN A 58 2.64 -7.22 3.51
N ILE A 59 3.02 -6.36 4.44
CA ILE A 59 2.09 -5.52 5.20
C ILE A 59 2.43 -4.07 4.94
N VAL A 60 1.44 -3.32 4.46
CA VAL A 60 1.58 -1.90 4.16
C VAL A 60 0.88 -1.11 5.24
N GLN A 61 1.57 -0.15 5.85
CA GLN A 61 1.01 0.69 6.92
C GLN A 61 0.95 2.13 6.46
N CYS A 62 -0.19 2.78 6.70
CA CYS A 62 -0.39 4.17 6.31
C CYS A 62 -1.47 4.79 7.20
N GLU A 63 -1.11 5.86 7.90
CA GLU A 63 -2.07 6.68 8.68
C GLU A 63 -2.98 5.86 9.60
N GLY A 64 -2.38 4.97 10.40
CA GLY A 64 -3.14 4.19 11.36
C GLY A 64 -3.86 2.98 10.78
N THR A 65 -3.60 2.66 9.53
CA THR A 65 -4.18 1.50 8.86
C THR A 65 -3.08 0.54 8.44
N ALA A 66 -3.30 -0.75 8.66
CA ALA A 66 -2.41 -1.80 8.17
C ALA A 66 -3.14 -2.60 7.10
N ILE A 67 -2.49 -2.80 5.96
CA ILE A 67 -3.06 -3.56 4.85
C ILE A 67 -2.26 -4.86 4.73
N HIS A 68 -2.94 -5.97 4.94
CA HIS A 68 -2.34 -7.29 4.76
C HIS A 68 -2.57 -7.74 3.33
N VAL A 69 -1.50 -7.91 2.58
CA VAL A 69 -1.58 -8.31 1.19
C VAL A 69 -1.43 -9.82 1.11
N SER A 70 -2.38 -10.46 0.49
CA SER A 70 -2.38 -11.92 0.33
C SER A 70 -2.62 -12.27 -1.14
N ALA A 71 -2.41 -13.53 -1.49
CA ALA A 71 -2.69 -14.04 -2.83
C ALA A 71 -3.74 -15.15 -2.75
N ASN A 72 -4.50 -15.29 -3.81
CA ASN A 72 -5.43 -16.39 -3.94
C ASN A 72 -4.70 -17.70 -4.17
#